data_269f8e96f9aa2922f0db176bd49c0968
#
_entry.id   269f8e96f9aa2922f0db176bd49c0968
#
_cell.length_a   1.000
_cell.length_b   1.000
_cell.length_c   1.000
_cell.angle_alpha   90.00
_cell.angle_beta   90.00
_cell.angle_gamma   90.00
#
_symmetry.space_group_name_H-M   'P 1'
#
loop_
_entity.id
_entity.type
_entity.pdbx_description
1 polymer ?
#
loop_
_entity_poly.entity_id
_entity_poly.type
_entity_poly.pdbx_seq_one_letter_code
_entity_poly.pdbx_strand_id
1 'polypeptide(L)'
;IGVRRVGSEMCIRDRDETDPVIWRGPVIGGVVQQFWTDVAWDVDYLFVDMPPGTGDVPLSVFQSIALDGIIVVTSPQELVSMVVEKAVKMAEKMDVPIVGVVENMSYVACPDCGKKIYLFGQGKSEEAAKRHNLPLLAQMPIDPKLAALVDAGKIEEFEGAWLNAAADALEKTQKRAE
;
A
#
# COMPACT_ATOMS: atom_id res chain seq x y z
N ILE A 1 -14.68 11.56 -3.19
CA ILE A 1 -13.68 11.02 -4.13
C ILE A 1 -14.20 9.70 -4.63
N GLY A 2 -14.68 9.67 -5.88
CA GLY A 2 -15.17 8.43 -6.48
C GLY A 2 -14.02 7.47 -6.72
N VAL A 3 -14.01 6.34 -6.02
CA VAL A 3 -13.10 5.23 -6.33
C VAL A 3 -13.48 4.68 -7.70
N ARG A 4 -12.80 5.13 -8.74
CA ARG A 4 -12.97 4.61 -10.08
C ARG A 4 -12.16 3.31 -10.19
N ARG A 5 -12.82 2.17 -10.18
CA ARG A 5 -12.22 0.89 -10.57
C ARG A 5 -11.91 0.96 -12.06
N VAL A 6 -10.67 1.34 -12.40
CA VAL A 6 -10.19 1.30 -13.78
C VAL A 6 -9.28 0.09 -13.93
N GLY A 7 -9.51 -0.69 -14.94
CA GLY A 7 -8.59 -1.76 -15.34
C GLY A 7 -9.08 -3.19 -15.11
N SER A 8 -9.90 -3.48 -14.13
CA SER A 8 -10.49 -4.81 -14.00
C SER A 8 -11.60 -5.03 -15.04
N GLU A 9 -12.34 -3.99 -15.43
CA GLU A 9 -13.51 -4.12 -16.31
C GLU A 9 -13.17 -4.40 -17.77
N MET A 10 -12.06 -3.89 -18.29
CA MET A 10 -11.66 -4.18 -19.69
C MET A 10 -11.15 -5.60 -19.88
N CYS A 11 -10.56 -6.21 -18.84
CA CYS A 11 -10.09 -7.60 -18.91
C CYS A 11 -11.14 -8.62 -18.46
N ILE A 12 -12.21 -8.20 -17.77
CA ILE A 12 -13.27 -9.05 -17.23
C ILE A 12 -14.43 -9.22 -18.23
N ARG A 13 -14.55 -8.32 -19.22
CA ARG A 13 -15.71 -8.30 -20.15
C ARG A 13 -15.95 -9.59 -20.96
N ASP A 14 -14.91 -10.40 -21.15
CA ASP A 14 -14.94 -11.61 -21.97
C ASP A 14 -14.70 -12.91 -21.17
N ARG A 15 -14.72 -12.86 -19.82
CA ARG A 15 -14.45 -14.01 -18.95
C ARG A 15 -15.42 -14.04 -17.78
N ASP A 16 -15.68 -15.23 -17.25
CA ASP A 16 -16.41 -15.41 -16.00
C ASP A 16 -15.62 -14.80 -14.83
N GLU A 17 -16.31 -14.23 -13.84
CA GLU A 17 -15.70 -13.59 -12.65
C GLU A 17 -14.77 -14.53 -11.87
N THR A 18 -14.92 -15.83 -12.07
CA THR A 18 -14.14 -16.88 -11.42
C THR A 18 -12.91 -17.32 -12.22
N ASP A 19 -12.77 -16.86 -13.47
CA ASP A 19 -11.65 -17.27 -14.32
C ASP A 19 -10.35 -16.52 -13.96
N PRO A 20 -9.28 -17.24 -13.61
CA PRO A 20 -8.00 -16.59 -13.28
C PRO A 20 -7.36 -15.99 -14.52
N VAL A 21 -6.83 -14.79 -14.38
CA VAL A 21 -6.00 -14.17 -15.43
C VAL A 21 -4.54 -14.63 -15.24
N ILE A 22 -4.05 -15.45 -16.16
CA ILE A 22 -2.68 -15.97 -16.14
C ILE A 22 -1.82 -15.18 -17.13
N TRP A 23 -1.20 -14.13 -16.65
CA TRP A 23 -0.24 -13.34 -17.43
C TRP A 23 1.19 -13.58 -16.97
N ARG A 24 2.12 -13.55 -17.91
CA ARG A 24 3.56 -13.61 -17.63
C ARG A 24 4.15 -12.21 -17.60
N GLY A 25 5.30 -12.05 -16.93
CA GLY A 25 5.98 -10.78 -16.67
C GLY A 25 5.93 -9.72 -17.80
N PRO A 26 6.30 -10.03 -19.04
CA PRO A 26 6.27 -9.03 -20.12
C PRO A 26 4.88 -8.48 -20.43
N VAL A 27 3.83 -9.32 -20.31
CA VAL A 27 2.44 -8.90 -20.53
C VAL A 27 1.99 -7.98 -19.40
N ILE A 28 2.34 -8.32 -18.17
CA ILE A 28 2.01 -7.51 -16.99
C ILE A 28 2.66 -6.12 -17.11
N GLY A 29 3.95 -6.05 -17.48
CA GLY A 29 4.64 -4.79 -17.68
C GLY A 29 3.96 -3.91 -18.73
N GLY A 30 3.55 -4.50 -19.86
CA GLY A 30 2.79 -3.79 -20.90
C GLY A 30 1.44 -3.25 -20.39
N VAL A 31 0.71 -4.02 -19.59
CA VAL A 31 -0.57 -3.59 -19.01
C VAL A 31 -0.37 -2.46 -17.99
N VAL A 32 0.64 -2.54 -17.14
CA VAL A 32 0.99 -1.45 -16.21
C VAL A 32 1.27 -0.15 -16.98
N GLN A 33 2.03 -0.24 -18.06
CA GLN A 33 2.32 0.91 -18.90
C GLN A 33 1.04 1.48 -19.54
N GLN A 34 0.17 0.62 -20.08
CA GLN A 34 -1.11 1.05 -20.65
C GLN A 34 -2.02 1.73 -19.62
N PHE A 35 -2.07 1.26 -18.38
CA PHE A 35 -2.84 1.93 -17.33
C PHE A 35 -2.32 3.34 -17.05
N TRP A 36 -1.04 3.56 -17.21
CA TRP A 36 -0.44 4.87 -17.02
C TRP A 36 -0.63 5.77 -18.23
N THR A 37 -0.46 5.27 -19.45
CA THR A 37 -0.44 6.09 -20.68
C THR A 37 -1.79 6.27 -21.35
N ASP A 38 -2.65 5.23 -21.28
CA ASP A 38 -3.88 5.20 -22.09
C ASP A 38 -5.13 5.62 -21.28
N VAL A 39 -4.98 5.79 -19.96
CA VAL A 39 -6.05 6.24 -19.07
C VAL A 39 -5.85 7.72 -18.72
N ALA A 40 -6.88 8.53 -18.95
CA ALA A 40 -6.88 9.92 -18.49
C ALA A 40 -7.19 9.95 -16.97
N TRP A 41 -6.18 10.19 -16.16
CA TRP A 41 -6.29 10.34 -14.72
C TRP A 41 -6.63 11.80 -14.38
N ASP A 42 -7.85 12.05 -13.91
CA ASP A 42 -8.30 13.35 -13.39
C ASP A 42 -8.49 13.21 -11.86
N VAL A 43 -7.38 13.11 -11.15
CA VAL A 43 -7.34 12.84 -9.71
C VAL A 43 -6.19 13.63 -9.07
N ASP A 44 -6.38 14.08 -7.82
CA ASP A 44 -5.33 14.75 -7.04
C ASP A 44 -4.29 13.73 -6.51
N TYR A 45 -4.73 12.50 -6.21
CA TYR A 45 -3.90 11.41 -5.71
C TYR A 45 -4.23 10.11 -6.43
N LEU A 46 -3.20 9.39 -6.86
CA LEU A 46 -3.29 8.05 -7.43
C LEU A 46 -2.54 7.07 -6.52
N PHE A 47 -3.27 6.14 -5.92
CA PHE A 47 -2.70 5.07 -5.12
C PHE A 47 -2.59 3.79 -5.96
N VAL A 48 -1.40 3.22 -5.98
CA VAL A 48 -1.14 1.94 -6.64
C VAL A 48 -0.90 0.88 -5.58
N ASP A 49 -1.86 -0.04 -5.41
CA ASP A 49 -1.70 -1.20 -4.54
C ASP A 49 -0.90 -2.28 -5.25
N MET A 50 0.23 -2.66 -4.67
CA MET A 50 1.18 -3.57 -5.29
C MET A 50 1.17 -4.94 -4.62
N PRO A 51 1.38 -6.02 -5.39
CA PRO A 51 1.54 -7.34 -4.80
C PRO A 51 2.76 -7.39 -3.88
N PRO A 52 2.78 -8.30 -2.89
CA PRO A 52 3.91 -8.44 -1.98
C PRO A 52 5.18 -8.89 -2.70
N GLY A 53 6.31 -8.42 -2.19
CA GLY A 53 7.64 -8.84 -2.67
C GLY A 53 8.27 -7.89 -3.68
N THR A 54 9.35 -8.36 -4.30
CA THR A 54 10.20 -7.59 -5.23
C THR A 54 10.20 -8.22 -6.62
N GLY A 55 9.07 -8.76 -7.05
CA GLY A 55 8.90 -9.43 -8.34
C GLY A 55 8.73 -8.47 -9.52
N ASP A 56 8.34 -9.03 -10.67
CA ASP A 56 8.23 -8.29 -11.93
C ASP A 56 7.22 -7.15 -11.89
N VAL A 57 6.12 -7.28 -11.13
CA VAL A 57 5.06 -6.25 -11.09
C VAL A 57 5.54 -4.98 -10.39
N PRO A 58 6.06 -5.03 -9.14
CA PRO A 58 6.65 -3.86 -8.51
C PRO A 58 7.75 -3.22 -9.36
N LEU A 59 8.62 -4.03 -9.96
CA LEU A 59 9.69 -3.54 -10.81
C LEU A 59 9.14 -2.78 -12.03
N SER A 60 8.12 -3.33 -12.69
CA SER A 60 7.47 -2.69 -13.83
C SER A 60 6.81 -1.36 -13.46
N VAL A 61 6.15 -1.30 -12.29
CA VAL A 61 5.56 -0.06 -11.77
C VAL A 61 6.64 1.00 -11.56
N PHE A 62 7.72 0.67 -10.85
CA PHE A 62 8.82 1.61 -10.59
C PHE A 62 9.52 2.11 -11.85
N GLN A 63 9.57 1.28 -12.90
CA GLN A 63 10.21 1.65 -14.16
C GLN A 63 9.31 2.44 -15.11
N SER A 64 7.98 2.23 -15.02
CA SER A 64 7.01 2.77 -15.99
C SER A 64 6.24 3.99 -15.47
N ILE A 65 6.15 4.16 -14.15
CA ILE A 65 5.34 5.21 -13.53
C ILE A 65 6.24 6.16 -12.74
N ALA A 66 6.08 7.45 -12.96
CA ALA A 66 6.73 8.47 -12.15
C ALA A 66 6.04 8.53 -10.78
N LEU A 67 6.66 7.91 -9.77
CA LEU A 67 6.12 7.85 -8.42
C LEU A 67 6.66 9.01 -7.57
N ASP A 68 5.77 9.72 -6.88
CA ASP A 68 6.16 10.73 -5.89
C ASP A 68 6.72 10.11 -4.62
N GLY A 69 6.33 8.87 -4.30
CA GLY A 69 6.88 8.12 -3.18
C GLY A 69 6.17 6.81 -2.92
N ILE A 70 6.71 6.02 -2.00
CA ILE A 70 6.12 4.76 -1.55
C ILE A 70 5.85 4.76 -0.06
N ILE A 71 4.78 4.10 0.35
CA ILE A 71 4.50 3.74 1.73
C ILE A 71 4.74 2.23 1.87
N VAL A 72 5.59 1.85 2.81
CA VAL A 72 5.83 0.45 3.11
C VAL A 72 4.83 -0.02 4.14
N VAL A 73 3.92 -0.91 3.74
CA VAL A 73 2.94 -1.52 4.64
C VAL A 73 3.48 -2.84 5.17
N THR A 74 3.38 -3.02 6.46
CA THR A 74 3.94 -4.17 7.16
C THR A 74 3.03 -4.66 8.28
N SER A 75 3.34 -5.79 8.91
CA SER A 75 2.66 -6.33 10.10
C SER A 75 3.69 -6.57 11.22
N PRO A 76 3.30 -6.75 12.50
CA PRO A 76 4.26 -6.85 13.61
C PRO A 76 5.04 -8.17 13.72
N GLN A 77 4.97 -9.06 12.73
CA GLN A 77 5.61 -10.37 12.74
C GLN A 77 7.15 -10.31 12.52
N GLU A 78 7.88 -11.36 12.90
CA GLU A 78 9.36 -11.37 12.87
C GLU A 78 10.00 -11.18 11.50
N LEU A 79 9.39 -11.72 10.45
CA LEU A 79 9.91 -11.63 9.08
C LEU A 79 9.76 -10.25 8.45
N VAL A 80 9.05 -9.35 9.10
CA VAL A 80 8.73 -8.01 8.64
C VAL A 80 9.97 -7.14 8.46
N SER A 81 10.96 -7.26 9.34
CA SER A 81 12.20 -6.47 9.20
C SER A 81 12.90 -6.75 7.86
N MET A 82 12.87 -8.01 7.40
CA MET A 82 13.43 -8.39 6.10
C MET A 82 12.60 -7.87 4.92
N VAL A 83 11.27 -7.83 5.05
CA VAL A 83 10.36 -7.29 4.02
C VAL A 83 10.59 -5.78 3.87
N VAL A 84 10.61 -5.05 4.98
CA VAL A 84 10.92 -3.61 4.99
C VAL A 84 12.30 -3.35 4.39
N GLU A 85 13.32 -4.11 4.78
CA GLU A 85 14.67 -3.95 4.25
C GLU A 85 14.75 -4.19 2.74
N LYS A 86 14.06 -5.20 2.21
CA LYS A 86 13.99 -5.45 0.77
C LYS A 86 13.29 -4.31 0.03
N ALA A 87 12.18 -3.80 0.57
CA ALA A 87 11.44 -2.69 -0.01
C ALA A 87 12.31 -1.42 -0.04
N VAL A 88 13.02 -1.12 1.04
CA VAL A 88 13.93 0.02 1.13
C VAL A 88 15.04 -0.09 0.08
N LYS A 89 15.74 -1.23 0.03
CA LYS A 89 16.81 -1.45 -0.95
C LYS A 89 16.32 -1.38 -2.40
N MET A 90 15.09 -1.79 -2.65
CA MET A 90 14.49 -1.68 -3.98
C MET A 90 14.20 -0.22 -4.33
N ALA A 91 13.57 0.51 -3.43
CA ALA A 91 13.26 1.93 -3.61
C ALA A 91 14.55 2.77 -3.82
N GLU A 92 15.60 2.52 -3.04
CA GLU A 92 16.91 3.16 -3.20
C GLU A 92 17.51 2.89 -4.58
N LYS A 93 17.45 1.63 -5.07
CA LYS A 93 17.96 1.28 -6.40
C LYS A 93 17.19 1.91 -7.54
N MET A 94 15.90 2.17 -7.33
CA MET A 94 15.00 2.76 -8.32
C MET A 94 14.88 4.28 -8.16
N ASP A 95 15.61 4.87 -7.20
CA ASP A 95 15.57 6.30 -6.89
C ASP A 95 14.15 6.81 -6.60
N VAL A 96 13.35 6.01 -5.88
CA VAL A 96 12.00 6.37 -5.44
C VAL A 96 12.00 6.70 -3.96
N PRO A 97 11.50 7.89 -3.54
CA PRO A 97 11.49 8.27 -2.14
C PRO A 97 10.53 7.39 -1.33
N ILE A 98 10.91 7.10 -0.08
CA ILE A 98 10.04 6.40 0.87
C ILE A 98 9.43 7.41 1.80
N VAL A 99 8.11 7.53 1.79
CA VAL A 99 7.35 8.43 2.66
C VAL A 99 7.39 7.95 4.11
N GLY A 100 7.29 6.64 4.31
CA GLY A 100 7.41 6.02 5.62
C GLY A 100 6.83 4.61 5.68
N VAL A 101 6.67 4.12 6.91
CA VAL A 101 6.20 2.77 7.20
C VAL A 101 4.85 2.84 7.90
N VAL A 102 3.91 1.98 7.52
CA VAL A 102 2.63 1.76 8.20
C VAL A 102 2.59 0.32 8.72
N GLU A 103 2.39 0.15 10.01
CA GLU A 103 2.20 -1.17 10.63
C GLU A 103 0.72 -1.49 10.70
N ASN A 104 0.27 -2.44 9.89
CA ASN A 104 -1.10 -2.96 9.91
C ASN A 104 -1.21 -4.12 10.90
N MET A 105 -2.41 -4.36 11.44
CA MET A 105 -2.70 -5.42 12.42
C MET A 105 -1.81 -5.35 13.68
N SER A 106 -1.45 -4.14 14.10
CA SER A 106 -0.52 -3.89 15.20
C SER A 106 -1.04 -4.39 16.54
N TYR A 107 -2.31 -4.19 16.82
CA TYR A 107 -2.95 -4.57 18.07
C TYR A 107 -4.46 -4.76 17.93
N VAL A 108 -5.07 -5.35 18.95
CA VAL A 108 -6.52 -5.34 19.16
C VAL A 108 -6.83 -4.43 20.36
N ALA A 109 -7.78 -3.53 20.21
CA ALA A 109 -8.28 -2.76 21.34
C ALA A 109 -9.34 -3.58 22.10
N CYS A 110 -9.16 -3.75 23.41
CA CYS A 110 -10.17 -4.39 24.24
C CYS A 110 -11.47 -3.58 24.20
N PRO A 111 -12.62 -4.17 23.87
CA PRO A 111 -13.88 -3.44 23.77
C PRO A 111 -14.36 -2.85 25.11
N ASP A 112 -13.98 -3.46 26.25
CA ASP A 112 -14.44 -3.05 27.56
C ASP A 112 -13.60 -1.93 28.19
N CYS A 113 -12.26 -1.98 28.00
CA CYS A 113 -11.35 -1.06 28.69
C CYS A 113 -10.39 -0.30 27.77
N GLY A 114 -10.44 -0.53 26.45
CA GLY A 114 -9.56 0.12 25.46
C GLY A 114 -8.08 -0.30 25.51
N LYS A 115 -7.71 -1.22 26.39
CA LYS A 115 -6.32 -1.71 26.51
C LYS A 115 -5.87 -2.35 25.19
N LYS A 116 -4.68 -1.95 24.72
CA LYS A 116 -4.08 -2.55 23.54
C LYS A 116 -3.52 -3.94 23.86
N ILE A 117 -3.92 -4.93 23.06
CA ILE A 117 -3.45 -6.31 23.13
C ILE A 117 -2.66 -6.60 21.87
N TYR A 118 -1.38 -6.87 22.02
CA TYR A 118 -0.46 -7.12 20.89
C TYR A 118 -0.38 -8.62 20.61
N LEU A 119 -1.14 -9.09 19.64
CA LEU A 119 -1.23 -10.52 19.31
C LEU A 119 0.05 -11.08 18.69
N PHE A 120 0.80 -10.24 17.98
CA PHE A 120 1.99 -10.65 17.23
C PHE A 120 3.30 -10.05 17.78
N GLY A 121 3.26 -9.50 19.01
CA GLY A 121 4.41 -8.82 19.63
C GLY A 121 4.43 -7.31 19.38
N GLN A 122 5.44 -6.65 19.90
CA GLN A 122 5.58 -5.19 19.87
C GLN A 122 6.87 -4.75 19.21
N GLY A 123 6.84 -3.61 18.54
CA GLY A 123 8.02 -2.76 18.30
C GLY A 123 8.94 -3.12 17.15
N LYS A 124 8.79 -4.25 16.49
CA LYS A 124 9.72 -4.69 15.44
C LYS A 124 9.67 -3.80 14.19
N SER A 125 8.49 -3.33 13.83
CA SER A 125 8.34 -2.41 12.69
C SER A 125 8.92 -1.03 12.99
N GLU A 126 8.78 -0.56 14.22
CA GLU A 126 9.38 0.71 14.66
C GLU A 126 10.91 0.63 14.68
N GLU A 127 11.49 -0.47 15.16
CA GLU A 127 12.92 -0.70 15.12
C GLU A 127 13.45 -0.82 13.69
N ALA A 128 12.72 -1.50 12.82
CA ALA A 128 13.08 -1.62 11.41
C ALA A 128 13.03 -0.26 10.70
N ALA A 129 11.99 0.52 10.92
CA ALA A 129 11.87 1.88 10.38
C ALA A 129 13.02 2.78 10.87
N LYS A 130 13.33 2.76 12.16
CA LYS A 130 14.44 3.53 12.75
C LYS A 130 15.80 3.16 12.16
N ARG A 131 16.07 1.87 11.89
CA ARG A 131 17.33 1.43 11.25
C ARG A 131 17.55 2.05 9.86
N HIS A 132 16.47 2.31 9.15
CA HIS A 132 16.50 2.93 7.82
C HIS A 132 16.19 4.43 7.85
N ASN A 133 16.16 5.04 9.04
CA ASN A 133 15.82 6.45 9.24
C ASN A 133 14.46 6.85 8.61
N LEU A 134 13.50 5.93 8.63
CA LEU A 134 12.15 6.13 8.11
C LEU A 134 11.17 6.43 9.25
N PRO A 135 10.18 7.30 9.05
CA PRO A 135 9.11 7.51 10.01
C PRO A 135 8.15 6.32 10.05
N LEU A 136 7.75 5.92 11.25
CA LEU A 136 6.58 5.06 11.44
C LEU A 136 5.35 5.97 11.43
N LEU A 137 4.59 5.94 10.32
CA LEU A 137 3.47 6.85 10.07
C LEU A 137 2.21 6.45 10.82
N ALA A 138 1.96 5.15 10.94
CA ALA A 138 0.78 4.64 11.64
C ALA A 138 0.98 3.23 12.18
N GLN A 139 0.26 2.94 13.27
CA GLN A 139 0.04 1.60 13.80
C GLN A 139 -1.46 1.34 13.81
N MET A 140 -1.94 0.54 12.87
CA MET A 140 -3.37 0.27 12.69
C MET A 140 -3.81 -0.92 13.55
N PRO A 141 -4.93 -0.83 14.26
CA PRO A 141 -5.50 -1.97 14.97
C PRO A 141 -6.11 -2.99 14.00
N ILE A 142 -6.35 -4.19 14.52
CA ILE A 142 -7.31 -5.11 13.91
C ILE A 142 -8.69 -4.58 14.29
N ASP A 143 -9.45 -4.09 13.32
CA ASP A 143 -10.78 -3.53 13.52
C ASP A 143 -11.83 -4.25 12.67
N PRO A 144 -12.76 -5.00 13.29
CA PRO A 144 -13.82 -5.69 12.56
C PRO A 144 -14.77 -4.74 11.79
N LYS A 145 -14.91 -3.48 12.24
CA LYS A 145 -15.74 -2.50 11.53
C LYS A 145 -15.10 -2.10 10.21
N LEU A 146 -13.77 -1.92 10.21
CA LEU A 146 -13.03 -1.67 8.96
C LEU A 146 -13.23 -2.82 7.98
N ALA A 147 -13.05 -4.07 8.43
CA ALA A 147 -13.24 -5.24 7.57
C ALA A 147 -14.66 -5.30 6.99
N ALA A 148 -15.69 -5.11 7.81
CA ALA A 148 -17.07 -5.12 7.35
C ALA A 148 -17.40 -4.02 6.32
N LEU A 149 -16.84 -2.82 6.48
CA LEU A 149 -17.01 -1.74 5.51
C LEU A 149 -16.27 -2.00 4.21
N VAL A 150 -15.07 -2.58 4.27
CA VAL A 150 -14.32 -2.99 3.08
C VAL A 150 -15.10 -4.05 2.30
N ASP A 151 -15.62 -5.08 2.97
CA ASP A 151 -16.42 -6.14 2.35
C ASP A 151 -17.72 -5.60 1.72
N ALA A 152 -18.29 -4.56 2.31
CA ALA A 152 -19.48 -3.88 1.79
C ALA A 152 -19.16 -2.87 0.66
N GLY A 153 -17.90 -2.62 0.34
CA GLY A 153 -17.47 -1.59 -0.63
C GLY A 153 -17.72 -0.15 -0.15
N LYS A 154 -17.71 0.07 1.17
CA LYS A 154 -18.04 1.34 1.83
C LYS A 154 -16.90 1.86 2.70
N ILE A 155 -15.67 1.67 2.27
CA ILE A 155 -14.48 2.06 3.03
C ILE A 155 -14.45 3.58 3.33
N GLU A 156 -15.04 4.40 2.48
CA GLU A 156 -15.14 5.84 2.64
C GLU A 156 -16.01 6.28 3.83
N GLU A 157 -16.87 5.39 4.35
CA GLU A 157 -17.66 5.64 5.57
C GLU A 157 -16.85 5.40 6.85
N PHE A 158 -15.60 4.90 6.72
CA PHE A 158 -14.78 4.57 7.86
C PHE A 158 -14.03 5.79 8.40
N GLU A 159 -14.26 6.13 9.66
CA GLU A 159 -13.54 7.18 10.38
C GLU A 159 -12.37 6.57 11.16
N GLY A 160 -11.17 6.62 10.57
CA GLY A 160 -9.95 6.07 11.18
C GLY A 160 -8.88 7.13 11.36
N ALA A 161 -8.73 7.68 12.57
CA ALA A 161 -7.71 8.70 12.88
C ALA A 161 -6.27 8.17 12.84
N TRP A 162 -6.06 6.86 12.75
CA TRP A 162 -4.72 6.25 12.80
C TRP A 162 -3.84 6.62 11.60
N LEU A 163 -4.45 6.95 10.46
CA LEU A 163 -3.76 7.31 9.23
C LEU A 163 -3.53 8.81 9.06
N ASN A 164 -3.96 9.66 10.01
CA ASN A 164 -3.80 11.10 9.88
C ASN A 164 -2.33 11.50 9.68
N ALA A 165 -1.41 10.92 10.42
CA ALA A 165 0.01 11.22 10.24
C ALA A 165 0.56 10.76 8.88
N ALA A 166 0.00 9.67 8.31
CA ALA A 166 0.34 9.23 6.98
C ALA A 166 -0.22 10.21 5.91
N ALA A 167 -1.45 10.68 6.10
CA ALA A 167 -2.06 11.70 5.23
C ALA A 167 -1.25 13.00 5.27
N ASP A 168 -0.90 13.51 6.46
CA ASP A 168 -0.06 14.70 6.62
C ASP A 168 1.32 14.54 5.98
N ALA A 169 1.89 13.34 5.99
CA ALA A 169 3.16 13.07 5.34
C ALA A 169 3.03 13.08 3.81
N LEU A 170 1.95 12.52 3.27
CA LEU A 170 1.66 12.54 1.84
C LEU A 170 1.44 13.95 1.31
N GLU A 171 0.69 14.79 2.02
CA GLU A 171 0.48 16.19 1.64
C GLU A 171 1.79 16.99 1.55
N LYS A 172 2.79 16.59 2.35
CA LYS A 172 4.12 17.22 2.34
C LYS A 172 5.06 16.64 1.28
N THR A 173 4.69 15.52 0.66
CA THR A 173 5.52 14.92 -0.39
C THR A 173 5.49 15.85 -1.60
N GLN A 174 6.65 16.37 -1.97
CA GLN A 174 6.78 17.20 -3.15
C GLN A 174 6.59 16.33 -4.39
N LYS A 175 5.74 16.78 -5.31
CA LYS A 175 5.62 16.15 -6.63
C LYS A 175 7.01 16.15 -7.27
N ARG A 176 7.44 15.01 -7.80
CA ARG A 176 8.65 14.96 -8.63
C ARG A 176 8.41 15.93 -9.80
N ALA A 177 9.31 16.88 -9.95
CA ALA A 177 9.32 17.73 -11.13
C ALA A 177 9.47 16.84 -12.38
N GLU A 178 8.58 17.03 -13.35
CA GLU A 178 8.65 16.36 -14.65
C GLU A 178 9.99 16.59 -15.36
#